data_26f4bd139e058a5fd59017da46776a08
#
_entry.id   26f4bd139e058a5fd59017da46776a08
#
_cell.length_a   1.000
_cell.length_b   1.000
_cell.length_c   1.000
_cell.angle_alpha   90.00
_cell.angle_beta   90.00
_cell.angle_gamma   90.00
#
_symmetry.space_group_name_H-M   'P 1'
#
loop_
_entity.id
_entity.type
_entity.pdbx_description
1 polymer ?
#
loop_
_entity_poly.entity_id
_entity_poly.type
_entity_poly.pdbx_seq_one_letter_code
_entity_poly.pdbx_strand_id
1 'polypeptide(L)' 'MDLDIIRQEIDHIDDQIVKLLEERMHLVEGVVAYKKASGKPILDT' A
#
# COMPACT_ATOMS: atom_id res chain seq x y z
N MET A 1 -23.41 5.17 22.51
CA MET A 1 -22.42 5.09 21.44
C MET A 1 -22.41 6.40 20.68
N ASP A 2 -21.27 7.01 20.57
CA ASP A 2 -21.14 8.32 19.93
C ASP A 2 -20.71 8.15 18.49
N LEU A 3 -21.57 8.53 17.57
CA LEU A 3 -21.31 8.41 16.14
C LEU A 3 -20.12 9.25 15.70
N ASP A 4 -19.90 10.40 16.32
CA ASP A 4 -18.76 11.25 15.98
C ASP A 4 -17.45 10.58 16.33
N ILE A 5 -17.39 9.90 17.46
CA ILE A 5 -16.20 9.14 17.84
C ILE A 5 -15.94 8.01 16.84
N ILE A 6 -16.98 7.31 16.45
CA ILE A 6 -16.84 6.23 15.47
C ILE A 6 -16.31 6.77 14.14
N ARG A 7 -16.81 7.90 13.69
CA ARG A 7 -16.34 8.51 12.45
C ARG A 7 -14.88 8.91 12.53
N GLN A 8 -14.45 9.45 13.66
CA GLN A 8 -13.06 9.82 13.87
C GLN A 8 -12.16 8.58 13.82
N GLU A 9 -12.60 7.49 14.40
CA GLU A 9 -11.85 6.25 14.36
C GLU A 9 -11.76 5.69 12.94
N ILE A 10 -12.85 5.77 12.20
CA ILE A 10 -12.86 5.34 10.80
C ILE A 10 -11.89 6.19 9.98
N ASP A 11 -11.90 7.50 10.16
CA ASP A 11 -11.00 8.40 9.45
C ASP A 11 -9.55 8.07 9.76
N HIS A 12 -9.24 7.76 11.01
CA HIS A 12 -7.89 7.38 11.40
C HIS A 12 -7.44 6.09 10.71
N ILE A 13 -8.32 5.11 10.65
CA ILE A 13 -8.04 3.84 9.97
C ILE A 13 -7.87 4.06 8.47
N ASP A 14 -8.73 4.88 7.88
CA ASP A 14 -8.62 5.19 6.46
C ASP A 14 -7.29 5.84 6.12
N ASP A 15 -6.81 6.75 6.96
CA ASP A 15 -5.49 7.36 6.78
C ASP A 15 -4.38 6.32 6.82
N GLN A 16 -4.49 5.34 7.70
CA GLN A 16 -3.52 4.26 7.78
C GLN A 16 -3.55 3.38 6.53
N ILE A 17 -4.74 3.11 6.02
CA ILE A 17 -4.90 2.33 4.79
C ILE A 17 -4.22 3.05 3.62
N VAL A 18 -4.45 4.35 3.48
CA VAL A 18 -3.83 5.14 2.41
C VAL A 18 -2.31 5.09 2.52
N LYS A 19 -1.77 5.26 3.72
CA LYS A 19 -0.32 5.19 3.93
C LYS A 19 0.24 3.83 3.56
N LEU A 20 -0.45 2.77 3.92
CA LEU A 20 -0.01 1.42 3.60
C LEU A 20 -0.06 1.16 2.10
N LEU A 21 -1.07 1.68 1.42
CA LEU A 21 -1.15 1.60 -0.03
C LEU A 21 0.01 2.33 -0.71
N GLU A 22 0.36 3.51 -0.20
CA GLU A 22 1.50 4.25 -0.73
C GLU A 22 2.81 3.47 -0.54
N GLU A 23 3.01 2.89 0.64
CA GLU A 23 4.18 2.06 0.90
C GLU A 23 4.23 0.87 -0.03
N ARG A 24 3.09 0.23 -0.25
CA ARG A 24 3.00 -0.90 -1.15
C ARG A 24 3.37 -0.49 -2.57
N MET A 25 2.90 0.66 -3.02
CA MET A 25 3.22 1.16 -4.35
C MET A 25 4.72 1.43 -4.51
N HIS A 26 5.36 1.96 -3.48
CA HIS A 26 6.82 2.14 -3.50
C HIS A 26 7.55 0.82 -3.66
N LEU A 27 7.10 -0.20 -2.94
CA LEU A 27 7.71 -1.52 -3.04
C LEU A 27 7.49 -2.16 -4.41
N VAL A 28 6.30 -1.96 -4.98
CA VAL A 28 6.01 -2.44 -6.33
C VAL A 28 6.92 -1.78 -7.35
N GLU A 29 7.17 -0.48 -7.20
CA GLU A 29 8.12 0.22 -8.07
C GLU A 29 9.51 -0.40 -7.97
N GLY A 30 9.92 -0.78 -6.77
CA GLY A 30 11.19 -1.48 -6.58
C GLY A 30 11.23 -2.83 -7.30
N VAL A 31 10.14 -3.56 -7.27
CA VAL A 31 10.04 -4.83 -7.99
C VAL A 31 10.14 -4.62 -9.49
N VAL A 32 9.46 -3.62 -10.01
CA VAL A 32 9.50 -3.29 -11.44
C VAL A 32 10.92 -2.91 -11.85
N ALA A 33 11.59 -2.09 -11.05
CA ALA A 33 12.97 -1.70 -11.33
C ALA A 33 13.89 -2.91 -11.31
N TYR A 34 13.73 -3.80 -10.35
CA TYR A 34 14.51 -5.01 -10.26
C TYR A 34 14.32 -5.89 -11.49
N LYS A 35 13.07 -6.06 -11.92
CA LYS A 35 12.76 -6.85 -13.10
C LYS A 35 13.43 -6.29 -14.35
N LYS A 36 13.35 -4.98 -14.54
CA LYS A 36 13.97 -4.33 -15.69
C LYS A 36 15.48 -4.53 -15.69
N ALA A 37 16.09 -4.43 -14.52
CA ALA A 37 17.54 -4.59 -14.41
C ALA A 37 17.99 -6.03 -14.63
N SER A 38 17.23 -7.00 -14.13
CA SER A 38 17.61 -8.41 -14.19
C SER A 38 17.08 -9.13 -15.41
N GLY A 39 16.04 -8.59 -16.05
CA GLY A 39 15.41 -9.24 -17.20
C GLY A 39 14.60 -10.48 -16.85
N LYS A 40 14.36 -10.72 -15.56
CA LYS A 40 13.58 -11.87 -15.12
C LYS A 40 12.10 -11.51 -14.98
N PRO A 41 11.18 -12.45 -15.21
CA PRO A 41 9.76 -12.18 -15.00
C PRO A 41 9.46 -11.99 -13.52
N ILE A 42 8.47 -11.16 -13.23
CA ILE A 42 8.07 -10.87 -11.85
C ILE A 42 7.41 -12.09 -11.22
N LEU A 43 6.55 -12.73 -11.97
CA LEU A 43 5.85 -13.91 -11.50
C LEU A 43 6.44 -15.13 -12.13
N ASP A 44 6.97 -15.95 -11.28
CA ASP A 44 7.52 -17.23 -11.69
C ASP A 44 6.66 -18.30 -11.05
N THR A 45 5.59 -18.62 -11.70
CA THR A 45 4.69 -19.64 -11.21
C THR A 45 4.99 -20.97 -11.86
#